data_81fd62d872219e3ea8932370c6cc063d
#
_entry.id   81fd62d872219e3ea8932370c6cc063d
#
_cell.length_a   1.000
_cell.length_b   1.000
_cell.length_c   1.000
_cell.angle_alpha   90.00
_cell.angle_beta   90.00
_cell.angle_gamma   90.00
#
_symmetry.space_group_name_H-M   'P 1'
#
loop_
_entity.id
_entity.type
_entity.pdbx_description
1 polymer ?
#
loop_
_entity_poly.entity_id
_entity_poly.type
_entity_poly.pdbx_seq_one_letter_code
_entity_poly.pdbx_strand_id
1 'polypeptide(L)'
;MFSKGDKINDRYEIIKLIGEGGMANVYLAYDTILERNVAVKVLRGDLADDEKFVRRFQREALSASSLSHPNIVEMYDVGEDNGNFYIVMEYIDGQTLKQLIKKRGHLTVPEAIDIMLQLTDGLAHAHDSYIIHRDIKPQNIMILEDGMVKITDFGIAMAINASDLTQTNSVMGSVHYLPPEQAAGKGSTIKSDIYSLGILMYELLTGS
;
A
#
# COMPACT_ATOMS: atom_id res chain seq x y z
N MET A 1 8.24 -17.45 -8.14
CA MET A 1 6.83 -17.00 -8.26
C MET A 1 5.93 -18.14 -7.82
N PHE A 2 4.94 -17.87 -6.98
CA PHE A 2 4.01 -18.90 -6.49
C PHE A 2 2.96 -19.24 -7.53
N SER A 3 2.52 -20.51 -7.53
CA SER A 3 1.45 -21.01 -8.38
C SER A 3 0.22 -21.35 -7.55
N LYS A 4 -0.94 -21.47 -8.22
CA LYS A 4 -2.18 -21.88 -7.56
C LYS A 4 -2.00 -23.21 -6.83
N GLY A 5 -2.40 -23.23 -5.57
CA GLY A 5 -2.29 -24.40 -4.68
C GLY A 5 -1.04 -24.43 -3.84
N ASP A 6 -0.01 -23.63 -4.15
CA ASP A 6 1.16 -23.51 -3.28
C ASP A 6 0.73 -22.96 -1.91
N LYS A 7 1.38 -23.43 -0.85
CA LYS A 7 1.11 -22.94 0.49
C LYS A 7 2.30 -22.19 1.08
N ILE A 8 2.04 -21.06 1.67
CA ILE A 8 3.02 -20.30 2.46
C ILE A 8 2.79 -20.66 3.92
N ASN A 9 3.87 -21.07 4.61
CA ASN A 9 3.87 -21.47 6.01
C ASN A 9 2.82 -22.54 6.32
N ASP A 10 2.58 -23.44 5.37
CA ASP A 10 1.58 -24.52 5.47
C ASP A 10 0.18 -24.05 5.89
N ARG A 11 -0.12 -22.79 5.64
CA ARG A 11 -1.34 -22.13 6.08
C ARG A 11 -2.06 -21.37 4.96
N TYR A 12 -1.33 -20.52 4.23
CA TYR A 12 -1.91 -19.63 3.23
C TYR A 12 -1.81 -20.27 1.85
N GLU A 13 -2.93 -20.74 1.33
CA GLU A 13 -3.01 -21.38 0.03
C GLU A 13 -3.19 -20.33 -1.07
N ILE A 14 -2.26 -20.28 -2.00
CA ILE A 14 -2.28 -19.33 -3.11
C ILE A 14 -3.41 -19.66 -4.07
N ILE A 15 -4.23 -18.65 -4.36
CA ILE A 15 -5.32 -18.74 -5.34
C ILE A 15 -4.87 -18.16 -6.68
N LYS A 16 -4.40 -16.90 -6.69
CA LYS A 16 -3.92 -16.23 -7.89
C LYS A 16 -3.08 -14.99 -7.57
N LEU A 17 -2.26 -14.60 -8.54
CA LEU A 17 -1.56 -13.31 -8.49
C LEU A 17 -2.56 -12.18 -8.77
N ILE A 18 -2.58 -11.15 -7.94
CA ILE A 18 -3.47 -9.99 -8.07
C ILE A 18 -2.74 -8.67 -8.24
N GLY A 19 -1.43 -8.63 -8.03
CA GLY A 19 -0.63 -7.43 -8.23
C GLY A 19 0.84 -7.73 -8.38
N GLU A 20 1.51 -7.00 -9.26
CA GLU A 20 2.95 -7.02 -9.43
C GLU A 20 3.51 -5.62 -9.17
N GLY A 21 4.42 -5.52 -8.22
CA GLY A 21 5.10 -4.27 -7.89
C GLY A 21 6.60 -4.36 -8.08
N GLY A 22 7.28 -3.23 -7.95
CA GLY A 22 8.73 -3.17 -8.03
C GLY A 22 9.45 -3.92 -6.93
N MET A 23 8.86 -4.03 -5.74
CA MET A 23 9.45 -4.67 -4.56
C MET A 23 8.81 -6.00 -4.20
N ALA A 24 7.51 -6.14 -4.44
CA ALA A 24 6.75 -7.30 -3.99
C ALA A 24 5.64 -7.66 -4.96
N ASN A 25 5.29 -8.93 -4.96
CA ASN A 25 4.11 -9.45 -5.64
C ASN A 25 2.99 -9.68 -4.62
N VAL A 26 1.76 -9.42 -4.99
CA VAL A 26 0.60 -9.61 -4.13
C VAL A 26 -0.27 -10.73 -4.69
N TYR A 27 -0.61 -11.68 -3.81
CA TYR A 27 -1.44 -12.82 -4.14
C TYR A 27 -2.75 -12.80 -3.36
N LEU A 28 -3.82 -13.19 -4.01
CA LEU A 28 -5.00 -13.65 -3.29
C LEU A 28 -4.71 -15.06 -2.78
N ALA A 29 -4.92 -15.27 -1.50
CA ALA A 29 -4.72 -16.54 -0.85
C ALA A 29 -5.88 -16.87 0.10
N TYR A 30 -5.99 -18.13 0.48
CA TYR A 30 -6.96 -18.61 1.45
C TYR A 30 -6.24 -19.01 2.74
N ASP A 31 -6.62 -18.38 3.85
CA ASP A 31 -6.15 -18.76 5.18
C ASP A 31 -6.88 -20.01 5.63
N THR A 32 -6.18 -21.14 5.63
CA THR A 32 -6.77 -22.44 5.95
C THR A 32 -7.09 -22.63 7.43
N ILE A 33 -6.54 -21.80 8.31
CA ILE A 33 -6.80 -21.85 9.75
C ILE A 33 -8.03 -21.01 10.11
N LEU A 34 -8.08 -19.77 9.65
CA LEU A 34 -9.20 -18.86 9.96
C LEU A 34 -10.31 -18.91 8.90
N GLU A 35 -10.14 -19.73 7.87
CA GLU A 35 -11.14 -19.99 6.81
C GLU A 35 -11.65 -18.69 6.17
N ARG A 36 -10.69 -17.88 5.67
CA ARG A 36 -11.00 -16.61 4.99
C ARG A 36 -10.00 -16.29 3.89
N ASN A 37 -10.43 -15.49 2.92
CA ASN A 37 -9.54 -14.94 1.92
C ASN A 37 -8.67 -13.84 2.54
N VAL A 38 -7.40 -13.82 2.12
CA VAL A 38 -6.42 -12.81 2.53
C VAL A 38 -5.61 -12.36 1.33
N ALA A 39 -4.95 -11.21 1.45
CA ALA A 39 -3.93 -10.78 0.51
C ALA A 39 -2.55 -11.09 1.10
N VAL A 40 -1.68 -11.72 0.32
CA VAL A 40 -0.31 -12.04 0.74
C VAL A 40 0.67 -11.28 -0.15
N LYS A 41 1.42 -10.40 0.46
CA LYS A 41 2.48 -9.64 -0.19
C LYS A 41 3.81 -10.35 0.04
N VAL A 42 4.47 -10.74 -1.04
CA VAL A 42 5.73 -11.48 -1.00
C VAL A 42 6.85 -10.62 -1.59
N LEU A 43 7.91 -10.41 -0.80
CA LEU A 43 9.08 -9.68 -1.27
C LEU A 43 9.70 -10.42 -2.45
N ARG A 44 10.04 -9.69 -3.53
CA ARG A 44 10.66 -10.29 -4.71
C ARG A 44 11.99 -10.95 -4.36
N GLY A 45 12.27 -12.10 -5.00
CA GLY A 45 13.44 -12.92 -4.71
C GLY A 45 14.78 -12.20 -4.90
N ASP A 46 14.87 -11.28 -5.86
CA ASP A 46 16.06 -10.45 -6.07
C ASP A 46 16.34 -9.48 -4.92
N LEU A 47 15.32 -9.06 -4.18
CA LEU A 47 15.44 -8.19 -3.01
C LEU A 47 15.53 -8.96 -1.70
N ALA A 48 15.12 -10.22 -1.68
CA ALA A 48 15.15 -11.07 -0.50
C ALA A 48 16.58 -11.40 -0.02
N ASP A 49 17.57 -11.26 -0.89
CA ASP A 49 18.98 -11.46 -0.58
C ASP A 49 19.66 -10.21 0.03
N ASP A 50 18.98 -9.06 0.00
CA ASP A 50 19.49 -7.82 0.60
C ASP A 50 18.88 -7.62 1.98
N GLU A 51 19.70 -7.82 3.03
CA GLU A 51 19.28 -7.68 4.42
C GLU A 51 18.65 -6.32 4.74
N LYS A 52 19.04 -5.26 4.07
CA LYS A 52 18.48 -3.91 4.30
C LYS A 52 17.03 -3.85 3.85
N PHE A 53 16.71 -4.40 2.67
CA PHE A 53 15.35 -4.47 2.17
C PHE A 53 14.47 -5.37 3.05
N VAL A 54 15.00 -6.52 3.46
CA VAL A 54 14.29 -7.46 4.33
C VAL A 54 13.95 -6.84 5.68
N ARG A 55 14.94 -6.24 6.36
CA ARG A 55 14.71 -5.58 7.66
C ARG A 55 13.68 -4.47 7.56
N ARG A 56 13.75 -3.71 6.50
CA ARG A 56 12.86 -2.59 6.24
C ARG A 56 11.43 -3.06 5.96
N PHE A 57 11.27 -4.06 5.10
CA PHE A 57 10.01 -4.70 4.80
C PHE A 57 9.33 -5.22 6.09
N GLN A 58 10.08 -5.93 6.94
CA GLN A 58 9.57 -6.45 8.19
C GLN A 58 9.26 -5.37 9.22
N ARG A 59 10.13 -4.38 9.37
CA ARG A 59 9.95 -3.27 10.33
C ARG A 59 8.72 -2.43 10.01
N GLU A 60 8.56 -2.05 8.76
CA GLU A 60 7.41 -1.24 8.33
C GLU A 60 6.10 -2.01 8.45
N ALA A 61 6.12 -3.30 8.13
CA ALA A 61 4.97 -4.17 8.34
C ALA A 61 4.58 -4.25 9.82
N LEU A 62 5.53 -4.44 10.72
CA LEU A 62 5.27 -4.49 12.16
C LEU A 62 4.73 -3.16 12.69
N SER A 63 5.27 -2.05 12.23
CA SER A 63 4.77 -0.71 12.61
C SER A 63 3.33 -0.51 12.17
N ALA A 64 3.01 -0.85 10.94
CA ALA A 64 1.65 -0.73 10.41
C ALA A 64 0.67 -1.74 11.01
N SER A 65 1.14 -2.87 11.53
CA SER A 65 0.29 -3.89 12.18
C SER A 65 -0.39 -3.40 13.45
N SER A 66 0.11 -2.32 14.06
CA SER A 66 -0.51 -1.69 15.24
C SER A 66 -1.74 -0.85 14.90
N LEU A 67 -1.96 -0.54 13.61
CA LEU A 67 -3.07 0.29 13.17
C LEU A 67 -4.35 -0.54 13.04
N SER A 68 -5.43 -0.05 13.61
CA SER A 68 -6.77 -0.62 13.47
C SER A 68 -7.77 0.50 13.23
N HIS A 69 -8.24 0.62 11.99
CA HIS A 69 -9.15 1.67 11.57
C HIS A 69 -9.95 1.21 10.35
N PRO A 70 -11.24 1.57 10.22
CA PRO A 70 -12.06 1.15 9.08
C PRO A 70 -11.52 1.58 7.71
N ASN A 71 -10.79 2.68 7.66
CA ASN A 71 -10.21 3.23 6.42
C ASN A 71 -8.74 2.86 6.21
N ILE A 72 -8.23 1.89 6.94
CA ILE A 72 -6.87 1.36 6.80
C ILE A 72 -6.95 -0.16 6.61
N VAL A 73 -6.26 -0.67 5.59
CA VAL A 73 -6.12 -2.12 5.38
C VAL A 73 -5.42 -2.74 6.58
N GLU A 74 -6.05 -3.73 7.19
CA GLU A 74 -5.52 -4.39 8.39
C GLU A 74 -4.43 -5.39 8.02
N MET A 75 -3.34 -5.39 8.79
CA MET A 75 -2.31 -6.41 8.69
C MET A 75 -2.57 -7.52 9.69
N TYR A 76 -2.46 -8.78 9.22
CA TYR A 76 -2.75 -9.95 10.02
C TYR A 76 -1.52 -10.69 10.49
N ASP A 77 -0.49 -10.79 9.64
CA ASP A 77 0.69 -11.61 9.92
C ASP A 77 1.90 -11.16 9.11
N VAL A 78 3.09 -11.46 9.60
CA VAL A 78 4.36 -11.20 8.94
C VAL A 78 5.26 -12.40 9.20
N GLY A 79 5.93 -12.91 8.18
CA GLY A 79 6.80 -14.06 8.37
C GLY A 79 7.76 -14.33 7.22
N GLU A 80 8.45 -15.45 7.37
CA GLU A 80 9.36 -16.00 6.39
C GLU A 80 9.05 -17.49 6.22
N ASP A 81 9.03 -17.93 4.97
CA ASP A 81 8.87 -19.34 4.63
C ASP A 81 9.76 -19.68 3.42
N ASN A 82 10.70 -20.62 3.61
CA ASN A 82 11.64 -21.06 2.57
C ASN A 82 12.36 -19.91 1.86
N GLY A 83 12.81 -18.90 2.60
CA GLY A 83 13.49 -17.73 2.06
C GLY A 83 12.56 -16.67 1.45
N ASN A 84 11.26 -16.87 1.51
CA ASN A 84 10.27 -15.91 1.07
C ASN A 84 9.75 -15.09 2.25
N PHE A 85 9.98 -13.79 2.22
CA PHE A 85 9.45 -12.85 3.22
C PHE A 85 8.07 -12.38 2.78
N TYR A 86 7.09 -12.47 3.67
CA TYR A 86 5.71 -12.19 3.33
C TYR A 86 4.99 -11.39 4.42
N ILE A 87 3.96 -10.66 3.98
CA ILE A 87 3.01 -9.95 4.83
C ILE A 87 1.62 -10.43 4.45
N VAL A 88 0.82 -10.82 5.44
CA VAL A 88 -0.58 -11.17 5.25
C VAL A 88 -1.45 -10.02 5.71
N MET A 89 -2.39 -9.64 4.87
CA MET A 89 -3.27 -8.51 5.12
C MET A 89 -4.71 -8.79 4.70
N GLU A 90 -5.60 -7.94 5.12
CA GLU A 90 -7.00 -7.94 4.70
C GLU A 90 -7.09 -7.91 3.17
N TYR A 91 -7.87 -8.82 2.61
CA TYR A 91 -8.19 -8.79 1.19
C TYR A 91 -9.36 -7.84 0.94
N ILE A 92 -9.15 -6.88 0.05
CA ILE A 92 -10.18 -5.90 -0.34
C ILE A 92 -10.69 -6.27 -1.72
N ASP A 93 -11.95 -6.67 -1.80
CA ASP A 93 -12.64 -6.91 -3.06
C ASP A 93 -13.17 -5.60 -3.61
N GLY A 94 -12.35 -4.91 -4.37
CA GLY A 94 -12.64 -3.60 -4.92
C GLY A 94 -11.62 -3.23 -5.99
N GLN A 95 -11.58 -1.95 -6.31
CA GLN A 95 -10.61 -1.39 -7.25
C GLN A 95 -9.76 -0.32 -6.57
N THR A 96 -8.63 0.03 -7.17
CA THR A 96 -7.85 1.17 -6.71
C THR A 96 -8.56 2.47 -7.09
N LEU A 97 -8.31 3.51 -6.34
CA LEU A 97 -8.82 4.84 -6.66
C LEU A 97 -8.29 5.32 -8.02
N LYS A 98 -7.06 4.93 -8.38
CA LYS A 98 -6.48 5.22 -9.70
C LYS A 98 -7.29 4.59 -10.83
N GLN A 99 -7.71 3.34 -10.68
CA GLN A 99 -8.55 2.66 -11.65
C GLN A 99 -9.91 3.36 -11.80
N LEU A 100 -10.50 3.78 -10.69
CA LEU A 100 -11.77 4.52 -10.71
C LEU A 100 -11.64 5.86 -11.45
N ILE A 101 -10.60 6.65 -11.14
CA ILE A 101 -10.35 7.92 -11.81
C ILE A 101 -10.16 7.71 -13.31
N LYS A 102 -9.36 6.71 -13.69
CA LYS A 102 -9.11 6.38 -15.10
C LYS A 102 -10.40 6.00 -15.83
N LYS A 103 -11.27 5.24 -15.17
CA LYS A 103 -12.54 4.79 -15.74
C LYS A 103 -13.54 5.94 -15.90
N ARG A 104 -13.61 6.84 -14.92
CA ARG A 104 -14.59 7.94 -14.84
C ARG A 104 -14.10 9.24 -15.47
N GLY A 105 -12.79 9.41 -15.64
CA GLY A 105 -12.16 10.66 -16.03
C GLY A 105 -11.89 11.57 -14.83
N HIS A 106 -12.91 11.91 -14.08
CA HIS A 106 -12.82 12.64 -12.82
C HIS A 106 -14.03 12.28 -11.94
N LEU A 107 -13.98 12.63 -10.67
CA LEU A 107 -15.08 12.43 -9.74
C LEU A 107 -15.84 13.74 -9.51
N THR A 108 -17.07 13.62 -9.02
CA THR A 108 -17.84 14.80 -8.62
C THR A 108 -17.29 15.38 -7.31
N VAL A 109 -17.61 16.64 -7.04
CA VAL A 109 -17.19 17.31 -5.79
C VAL A 109 -17.71 16.56 -4.55
N PRO A 110 -18.99 16.15 -4.46
CA PRO A 110 -19.47 15.37 -3.31
C PRO A 110 -18.72 14.06 -3.12
N GLU A 111 -18.44 13.32 -4.19
CA GLU A 111 -17.67 12.07 -4.14
C GLU A 111 -16.24 12.31 -3.63
N ALA A 112 -15.59 13.35 -4.15
CA ALA A 112 -14.23 13.70 -3.73
C ALA A 112 -14.18 14.09 -2.24
N ILE A 113 -15.15 14.87 -1.77
CA ILE A 113 -15.25 15.25 -0.35
C ILE A 113 -15.44 14.03 0.54
N ASP A 114 -16.33 13.11 0.18
CA ASP A 114 -16.56 11.89 0.95
C ASP A 114 -15.29 11.04 1.07
N ILE A 115 -14.59 10.86 -0.03
CA ILE A 115 -13.30 10.14 -0.07
C ILE A 115 -12.27 10.86 0.82
N MET A 116 -12.13 12.17 0.69
CA MET A 116 -11.17 12.94 1.46
C MET A 116 -11.44 12.89 2.97
N LEU A 117 -12.72 12.91 3.38
CA LEU A 117 -13.08 12.77 4.78
C LEU A 117 -12.64 11.42 5.35
N GLN A 118 -12.84 10.34 4.61
CA GLN A 118 -12.41 9.02 5.02
C GLN A 118 -10.89 8.93 5.09
N LEU A 119 -10.17 9.46 4.10
CA LEU A 119 -8.71 9.44 4.06
C LEU A 119 -8.09 10.24 5.20
N THR A 120 -8.62 11.42 5.48
CA THR A 120 -8.13 12.27 6.59
C THR A 120 -8.37 11.60 7.93
N ASP A 121 -9.49 10.92 8.11
CA ASP A 121 -9.79 10.20 9.34
C ASP A 121 -8.82 9.02 9.56
N GLY A 122 -8.58 8.21 8.53
CA GLY A 122 -7.60 7.13 8.58
C GLY A 122 -6.18 7.61 8.82
N LEU A 123 -5.74 8.65 8.11
CA LEU A 123 -4.40 9.23 8.31
C LEU A 123 -4.24 9.86 9.68
N ALA A 124 -5.24 10.54 10.21
CA ALA A 124 -5.20 11.08 11.56
C ALA A 124 -4.96 9.97 12.59
N HIS A 125 -5.62 8.83 12.44
CA HIS A 125 -5.39 7.67 13.30
C HIS A 125 -3.94 7.18 13.23
N ALA A 126 -3.36 7.06 12.03
CA ALA A 126 -1.98 6.67 11.85
C ALA A 126 -1.02 7.70 12.45
N HIS A 127 -1.25 8.99 12.23
CA HIS A 127 -0.42 10.07 12.75
C HIS A 127 -0.47 10.14 14.28
N ASP A 128 -1.61 9.87 14.89
CA ASP A 128 -1.75 9.79 16.36
C ASP A 128 -0.91 8.65 16.95
N SER A 129 -0.63 7.63 16.16
CA SER A 129 0.26 6.52 16.50
C SER A 129 1.71 6.74 16.04
N TYR A 130 2.05 7.95 15.60
CA TYR A 130 3.38 8.34 15.09
C TYR A 130 3.79 7.56 13.83
N ILE A 131 2.83 7.11 13.03
CA ILE A 131 3.06 6.40 11.77
C ILE A 131 2.75 7.33 10.60
N ILE A 132 3.72 7.49 9.71
CA ILE A 132 3.62 8.30 8.50
C ILE A 132 3.49 7.35 7.31
N HIS A 133 2.53 7.61 6.42
CA HIS A 133 2.32 6.76 5.24
C HIS A 133 3.49 6.86 4.24
N ARG A 134 3.88 8.09 3.88
CA ARG A 134 4.99 8.43 2.97
C ARG A 134 4.71 8.23 1.48
N ASP A 135 3.64 7.57 1.10
CA ASP A 135 3.34 7.29 -0.31
C ASP A 135 1.82 7.37 -0.60
N ILE A 136 1.19 8.44 -0.16
CA ILE A 136 -0.23 8.69 -0.45
C ILE A 136 -0.40 9.03 -1.93
N LYS A 137 -1.09 8.15 -2.65
CA LYS A 137 -1.42 8.29 -4.06
C LYS A 137 -2.62 7.38 -4.39
N PRO A 138 -3.34 7.60 -5.50
CA PRO A 138 -4.53 6.82 -5.84
C PRO A 138 -4.29 5.32 -5.98
N GLN A 139 -3.08 4.92 -6.34
CA GLN A 139 -2.71 3.51 -6.46
C GLN A 139 -2.69 2.77 -5.12
N ASN A 140 -2.49 3.50 -4.02
CA ASN A 140 -2.41 2.96 -2.66
C ASN A 140 -3.70 3.12 -1.88
N ILE A 141 -4.80 3.40 -2.56
CA ILE A 141 -6.10 3.55 -1.94
C ILE A 141 -7.08 2.62 -2.68
N MET A 142 -7.71 1.73 -1.93
CA MET A 142 -8.77 0.88 -2.44
C MET A 142 -10.12 1.52 -2.19
N ILE A 143 -11.03 1.37 -3.14
CA ILE A 143 -12.43 1.81 -2.99
C ILE A 143 -13.35 0.62 -3.23
N LEU A 144 -14.27 0.41 -2.29
CA LEU A 144 -15.27 -0.64 -2.36
C LEU A 144 -16.52 -0.13 -3.08
N GLU A 145 -17.38 -1.06 -3.46
CA GLU A 145 -18.62 -0.75 -4.18
C GLU A 145 -19.55 0.20 -3.41
N ASP A 146 -19.56 0.11 -2.08
CA ASP A 146 -20.34 0.99 -1.20
C ASP A 146 -19.74 2.39 -0.99
N GLY A 147 -18.59 2.68 -1.59
CA GLY A 147 -17.89 3.95 -1.47
C GLY A 147 -16.90 4.03 -0.30
N MET A 148 -16.77 2.97 0.51
CA MET A 148 -15.76 2.93 1.56
C MET A 148 -14.37 2.88 0.95
N VAL A 149 -13.44 3.71 1.47
CA VAL A 149 -12.05 3.70 1.04
C VAL A 149 -11.14 3.11 2.11
N LYS A 150 -10.08 2.45 1.67
CA LYS A 150 -9.07 1.86 2.55
C LYS A 150 -7.68 2.19 2.05
N ILE A 151 -6.87 2.71 2.95
CA ILE A 151 -5.47 3.06 2.69
C ILE A 151 -4.62 1.82 2.82
N THR A 152 -3.74 1.58 1.84
CA THR A 152 -2.82 0.44 1.81
C THR A 152 -1.38 0.91 1.82
N ASP A 153 -0.45 -0.01 2.00
CA ASP A 153 0.99 0.17 1.77
C ASP A 153 1.66 1.28 2.60
N PHE A 154 1.35 1.33 3.91
CA PHE A 154 2.00 2.25 4.83
C PHE A 154 3.52 2.06 4.87
N GLY A 155 4.26 3.08 4.42
CA GLY A 155 5.71 3.18 4.57
C GLY A 155 6.57 2.20 3.78
N ILE A 156 5.98 1.19 3.12
CA ILE A 156 6.70 0.08 2.49
C ILE A 156 7.46 0.55 1.23
N ALA A 157 6.90 1.51 0.49
CA ALA A 157 7.48 1.97 -0.78
C ALA A 157 8.68 2.90 -0.63
N MET A 158 8.83 3.57 0.51
CA MET A 158 9.88 4.59 0.74
C MET A 158 11.19 4.02 1.29
N ALA A 159 11.34 2.71 1.24
CA ALA A 159 12.60 2.05 1.54
C ALA A 159 13.69 2.32 0.51
N ILE A 160 13.38 2.97 -0.57
CA ILE A 160 14.30 3.25 -1.68
C ILE A 160 14.96 4.60 -1.42
N ASN A 161 16.29 4.61 -1.32
CA ASN A 161 17.08 5.86 -1.25
C ASN A 161 16.87 6.70 -2.51
N ALA A 162 17.01 8.01 -2.40
CA ALA A 162 16.87 8.92 -3.54
C ALA A 162 17.79 8.56 -4.74
N SER A 163 18.90 7.85 -4.50
CA SER A 163 19.80 7.31 -5.53
C SER A 163 19.19 6.13 -6.30
N ASP A 164 18.23 5.42 -5.71
CA ASP A 164 17.56 4.29 -6.35
C ASP A 164 16.34 4.75 -7.17
N LEU A 165 15.90 6.00 -6.94
CA LEU A 165 14.80 6.63 -7.67
C LEU A 165 15.04 6.75 -9.18
N THR A 166 16.28 6.66 -9.62
CA THR A 166 16.66 6.79 -11.04
C THR A 166 16.61 5.48 -11.82
N GLN A 167 16.41 4.34 -11.18
CA GLN A 167 16.57 3.03 -11.82
C GLN A 167 15.30 2.21 -12.07
N THR A 168 14.15 2.61 -11.58
CA THR A 168 12.91 1.84 -11.81
C THR A 168 11.74 2.70 -12.29
N ASN A 169 11.11 2.30 -13.38
CA ASN A 169 9.93 2.96 -13.97
C ASN A 169 8.73 3.07 -13.00
N SER A 170 8.70 2.25 -11.96
CA SER A 170 7.65 2.30 -10.93
C SER A 170 7.76 3.53 -10.02
N VAL A 171 8.94 4.14 -9.96
CA VAL A 171 9.21 5.32 -9.16
C VAL A 171 8.76 6.59 -9.89
N MET A 172 8.80 6.61 -11.21
CA MET A 172 8.40 7.79 -11.98
C MET A 172 6.94 8.22 -11.73
N GLY A 173 6.04 7.24 -11.48
CA GLY A 173 4.65 7.56 -11.14
C GLY A 173 4.47 8.20 -9.76
N SER A 174 5.40 7.97 -8.82
CA SER A 174 5.31 8.50 -7.45
C SER A 174 5.85 9.94 -7.34
N VAL A 175 6.66 10.40 -8.28
CA VAL A 175 7.29 11.74 -8.24
C VAL A 175 6.26 12.87 -8.20
N HIS A 176 5.13 12.72 -8.89
CA HIS A 176 4.06 13.72 -8.93
C HIS A 176 3.41 13.99 -7.56
N TYR A 177 3.45 13.00 -6.66
CA TYR A 177 2.87 13.08 -5.31
C TYR A 177 3.92 13.41 -4.25
N LEU A 178 5.19 13.51 -4.65
CA LEU A 178 6.31 13.67 -3.74
C LEU A 178 6.35 15.10 -3.20
N PRO A 179 6.31 15.30 -1.86
CA PRO A 179 6.47 16.62 -1.27
C PRO A 179 7.83 17.24 -1.62
N PRO A 180 7.92 18.58 -1.69
CA PRO A 180 9.17 19.27 -2.02
C PRO A 180 10.35 18.87 -1.10
N GLU A 181 10.11 18.71 0.20
CA GLU A 181 11.13 18.30 1.16
C GLU A 181 11.67 16.90 0.89
N GLN A 182 10.81 15.96 0.45
CA GLN A 182 11.23 14.62 0.07
C GLN A 182 11.96 14.61 -1.27
N ALA A 183 11.51 15.41 -2.23
CA ALA A 183 12.20 15.59 -3.50
C ALA A 183 13.61 16.18 -3.30
N ALA A 184 13.81 16.99 -2.25
CA ALA A 184 15.09 17.53 -1.85
C ALA A 184 15.92 16.57 -0.97
N GLY A 185 15.47 15.32 -0.79
CA GLY A 185 16.18 14.31 0.01
C GLY A 185 16.02 14.46 1.52
N LYS A 186 15.09 15.27 1.97
CA LYS A 186 14.77 15.43 3.40
C LYS A 186 13.80 14.35 3.86
N GLY A 187 13.79 14.04 5.15
CA GLY A 187 12.91 13.04 5.74
C GLY A 187 11.43 13.42 5.65
N SER A 188 10.56 12.39 5.69
CA SER A 188 9.12 12.54 5.69
C SER A 188 8.60 12.99 7.07
N THR A 189 7.53 13.78 7.06
CA THR A 189 6.80 14.19 8.26
C THR A 189 5.30 14.01 8.04
N ILE A 190 4.50 14.25 9.08
CA ILE A 190 3.03 14.32 8.97
C ILE A 190 2.61 15.28 7.87
N LYS A 191 3.32 16.41 7.73
CA LYS A 191 3.04 17.41 6.69
C LYS A 191 3.25 16.86 5.27
N SER A 192 4.15 15.90 5.09
CA SER A 192 4.37 15.23 3.81
C SER A 192 3.11 14.49 3.35
N ASP A 193 2.45 13.78 4.24
CA ASP A 193 1.19 13.09 3.95
C ASP A 193 0.07 14.09 3.62
N ILE A 194 0.01 15.21 4.33
CA ILE A 194 -0.99 16.27 4.08
C ILE A 194 -0.79 16.89 2.70
N TYR A 195 0.46 17.15 2.30
CA TYR A 195 0.76 17.63 0.95
C TYR A 195 0.27 16.65 -0.11
N SER A 196 0.57 15.36 0.06
CA SER A 196 0.16 14.31 -0.88
C SER A 196 -1.36 14.19 -0.97
N LEU A 197 -2.10 14.38 0.14
CA LEU A 197 -3.56 14.45 0.12
C LEU A 197 -4.08 15.60 -0.74
N GLY A 198 -3.43 16.75 -0.70
CA GLY A 198 -3.80 17.89 -1.53
C GLY A 198 -3.66 17.59 -3.02
N ILE A 199 -2.56 16.97 -3.42
CA ILE A 199 -2.33 16.51 -4.80
C ILE A 199 -3.38 15.47 -5.20
N LEU A 200 -3.69 14.53 -4.32
CA LEU A 200 -4.71 13.53 -4.56
C LEU A 200 -6.08 14.16 -4.79
N MET A 201 -6.48 15.13 -3.98
CA MET A 201 -7.75 15.85 -4.16
C MET A 201 -7.82 16.53 -5.51
N TYR A 202 -6.75 17.19 -5.92
CA TYR A 202 -6.65 17.78 -7.23
C TYR A 202 -6.91 16.76 -8.35
N GLU A 203 -6.26 15.59 -8.27
CA GLU A 203 -6.45 14.52 -9.25
C GLU A 203 -7.88 13.96 -9.25
N LEU A 204 -8.50 13.80 -8.08
CA LEU A 204 -9.90 13.35 -7.99
C LEU A 204 -10.85 14.28 -8.76
N LEU A 205 -10.62 15.57 -8.65
CA LEU A 205 -11.49 16.59 -9.24
C LEU A 205 -11.20 16.88 -10.71
N THR A 206 -9.98 16.69 -11.17
CA THR A 206 -9.54 17.05 -12.53
C THR A 206 -9.24 15.84 -13.41
N GLY A 207 -8.93 14.68 -12.83
CA GLY A 207 -8.51 13.48 -13.54
C GLY A 207 -7.05 13.47 -13.97
N SER A 208 -6.27 14.45 -13.55
CA SER A 208 -4.88 14.59 -14.02
C SER A 208 -3.87 14.86 -12.91
#